data_81dd44df904b37e2be0b12a9043c47bc
#
_entry.id   81dd44df904b37e2be0b12a9043c47bc
#
_cell.length_a   1.000
_cell.length_b   1.000
_cell.length_c   1.000
_cell.angle_alpha   90.00
_cell.angle_beta   90.00
_cell.angle_gamma   90.00
#
_symmetry.space_group_name_H-M   'P 1'
#
loop_
_entity.id
_entity.type
_entity.pdbx_description
1 polymer ?
#
loop_
_entity_poly.entity_id
_entity_poly.type
_entity_poly.pdbx_seq_one_letter_code
_entity_poly.pdbx_strand_id
1 'polypeptide(L)'
;MQADFLNFYEKLNKRRAIVSESYLSGAELIEQIQKSPYSRDLIGYHGQPPEVKWPNNAKVAVQFVLNYEEGGEKHIEHGDEGSEQFLSEIIGAASYPAKHMSMDSMYEYGSRAGFWRIHNEFQRRKLPMTIFGVAMALVRNPYIVEAIKQADYDVVSHGYRWLHYQETDLEVEKQHMEQALSVLENLFGNKTIGWYTGRDSPNTRQLLAEFPQIQYDSDYYGDDLPFWTTLTDTAGASRPHLIIPYTLECNDMKFCSPGGFNSSEQFFQYLKDSFDVLYAEGETAPKMMSIGMHCRILGRPGRFKALQRFLDYIEMHERVWVCRRQDIAEYWYKNHINQ
;
A
#
# COMPACT_ATOMS: atom_id res chain seq x y z
N MET A 1 -12.03 -47.66 -10.63
CA MET A 1 -11.27 -48.05 -9.43
C MET A 1 -9.84 -48.54 -9.72
N GLN A 2 -9.60 -49.54 -10.61
CA GLN A 2 -8.25 -50.02 -10.93
C GLN A 2 -7.40 -49.01 -11.73
N ALA A 3 -8.00 -48.25 -12.63
CA ALA A 3 -7.32 -47.24 -13.45
C ALA A 3 -6.90 -46.02 -12.63
N ASP A 4 -7.71 -45.65 -11.62
CA ASP A 4 -7.40 -44.49 -10.74
C ASP A 4 -6.27 -44.82 -9.75
N PHE A 5 -6.15 -46.08 -9.36
CA PHE A 5 -5.09 -46.56 -8.47
C PHE A 5 -3.72 -46.57 -9.19
N LEU A 6 -3.70 -47.00 -10.45
CA LEU A 6 -2.50 -47.01 -11.29
C LEU A 6 -2.02 -45.58 -11.59
N ASN A 7 -2.92 -44.64 -11.85
CA ASN A 7 -2.61 -43.24 -12.11
C ASN A 7 -2.07 -42.52 -10.84
N PHE A 8 -2.60 -42.89 -9.67
CA PHE A 8 -2.09 -42.39 -8.39
C PHE A 8 -0.68 -42.93 -8.08
N TYR A 9 -0.42 -44.23 -8.36
CA TYR A 9 0.90 -44.85 -8.17
C TYR A 9 1.94 -44.32 -9.18
N GLU A 10 1.55 -44.02 -10.42
CA GLU A 10 2.45 -43.37 -11.39
C GLU A 10 2.78 -41.92 -11.00
N LYS A 11 1.82 -41.17 -10.46
CA LYS A 11 2.07 -39.83 -9.89
C LYS A 11 2.97 -39.86 -8.66
N LEU A 12 2.80 -40.87 -7.79
CA LEU A 12 3.68 -41.11 -6.62
C LEU A 12 5.09 -41.50 -7.04
N ASN A 13 5.22 -42.34 -8.06
CA ASN A 13 6.54 -42.76 -8.58
C ASN A 13 7.22 -41.62 -9.39
N LYS A 14 6.47 -40.78 -10.11
CA LYS A 14 7.03 -39.54 -10.67
C LYS A 14 7.50 -38.56 -9.58
N ARG A 15 6.78 -38.46 -8.44
CA ARG A 15 7.26 -37.68 -7.28
C ARG A 15 8.48 -38.34 -6.59
N ARG A 16 8.61 -39.68 -6.61
CA ARG A 16 9.80 -40.37 -6.10
C ARG A 16 10.98 -40.32 -7.06
N ALA A 17 10.75 -40.23 -8.37
CA ALA A 17 11.82 -40.02 -9.35
C ALA A 17 12.46 -38.62 -9.31
N ILE A 18 11.83 -37.64 -8.63
CA ILE A 18 12.41 -36.34 -8.33
C ILE A 18 13.40 -36.41 -7.13
N VAL A 19 13.51 -37.54 -6.43
CA VAL A 19 14.35 -37.75 -5.24
C VAL A 19 15.61 -38.60 -5.53
N SER A 20 16.06 -38.67 -6.78
CA SER A 20 17.43 -39.14 -7.10
C SER A 20 18.34 -38.00 -7.57
N GLU A 21 18.12 -36.79 -7.07
CA GLU A 21 19.18 -35.80 -7.10
C GLU A 21 20.29 -36.29 -6.15
N SER A 22 21.50 -36.36 -6.66
CA SER A 22 22.70 -36.64 -5.90
C SER A 22 22.70 -35.82 -4.62
N TYR A 23 22.83 -36.47 -3.47
CA TYR A 23 22.82 -35.80 -2.17
C TYR A 23 24.03 -34.83 -2.15
N LEU A 24 23.73 -33.55 -2.36
CA LEU A 24 24.75 -32.50 -2.34
C LEU A 24 25.21 -32.28 -0.89
N SER A 25 26.48 -32.08 -0.71
CA SER A 25 27.03 -31.62 0.57
C SER A 25 26.55 -30.22 0.89
N GLY A 26 26.59 -29.81 2.14
CA GLY A 26 26.20 -28.44 2.53
C GLY A 26 26.99 -27.35 1.79
N ALA A 27 28.25 -27.57 1.46
CA ALA A 27 29.04 -26.63 0.68
C ALA A 27 28.57 -26.51 -0.77
N GLU A 28 28.28 -27.63 -1.43
CA GLU A 28 27.73 -27.64 -2.80
C GLU A 28 26.33 -26.99 -2.86
N LEU A 29 25.47 -27.21 -1.86
CA LEU A 29 24.18 -26.55 -1.75
C LEU A 29 24.31 -25.04 -1.58
N ILE A 30 25.23 -24.57 -0.73
CA ILE A 30 25.50 -23.15 -0.54
C ILE A 30 25.94 -22.51 -1.88
N GLU A 31 26.89 -23.14 -2.57
CA GLU A 31 27.35 -22.65 -3.86
C GLU A 31 26.27 -22.62 -4.92
N GLN A 32 25.43 -23.66 -4.97
CA GLN A 32 24.29 -23.74 -5.88
C GLN A 32 23.27 -22.64 -5.60
N ILE A 33 22.91 -22.42 -4.32
CA ILE A 33 21.94 -21.38 -3.92
C ILE A 33 22.49 -19.99 -4.25
N GLN A 34 23.77 -19.73 -3.95
CA GLN A 34 24.41 -18.43 -4.23
C GLN A 34 24.48 -18.09 -5.71
N LYS A 35 24.64 -19.11 -6.57
CA LYS A 35 24.67 -18.94 -8.04
C LYS A 35 23.29 -18.94 -8.70
N SER A 36 22.26 -19.37 -7.99
CA SER A 36 20.90 -19.40 -8.53
C SER A 36 20.35 -18.00 -8.68
N PRO A 37 19.72 -17.65 -9.82
CA PRO A 37 19.03 -16.38 -9.97
C PRO A 37 17.93 -16.25 -8.91
N TYR A 38 17.93 -15.14 -8.19
CA TYR A 38 16.92 -14.84 -7.20
C TYR A 38 16.53 -13.36 -7.28
N SER A 39 15.25 -13.10 -7.55
CA SER A 39 14.77 -11.74 -7.85
C SER A 39 14.46 -10.90 -6.61
N ARG A 40 14.41 -11.53 -5.42
CA ARG A 40 14.10 -10.81 -4.18
C ARG A 40 15.37 -10.29 -3.54
N ASP A 41 15.34 -9.04 -3.10
CA ASP A 41 16.38 -8.50 -2.23
C ASP A 41 16.04 -8.86 -0.76
N LEU A 42 16.83 -9.73 -0.17
CA LEU A 42 16.75 -10.11 1.25
C LEU A 42 17.86 -9.45 2.09
N ILE A 43 18.67 -8.62 1.47
CA ILE A 43 19.81 -7.96 2.11
C ILE A 43 19.42 -6.56 2.61
N GLY A 44 18.73 -5.78 1.77
CA GLY A 44 18.36 -4.40 2.06
C GLY A 44 19.57 -3.59 2.54
N TYR A 45 19.39 -2.85 3.59
CA TYR A 45 20.49 -2.08 4.21
C TYR A 45 21.43 -2.91 5.10
N HIS A 46 21.27 -4.23 5.17
CA HIS A 46 22.08 -5.18 5.96
C HIS A 46 22.44 -4.70 7.39
N GLY A 47 21.47 -4.06 8.06
CA GLY A 47 21.64 -3.52 9.40
C GLY A 47 22.43 -2.20 9.49
N GLN A 48 22.76 -1.60 8.36
CA GLN A 48 23.48 -0.32 8.25
C GLN A 48 22.66 0.67 7.39
N PRO A 49 21.51 1.16 7.90
CA PRO A 49 20.71 2.13 7.16
C PRO A 49 21.47 3.42 6.92
N PRO A 50 21.13 4.19 5.89
CA PRO A 50 21.73 5.49 5.63
C PRO A 50 21.53 6.45 6.82
N GLU A 51 22.45 7.40 6.97
CA GLU A 51 22.28 8.46 7.98
C GLU A 51 21.16 9.42 7.55
N VAL A 52 20.00 9.26 8.14
CA VAL A 52 18.82 10.08 7.87
C VAL A 52 18.76 11.24 8.86
N LYS A 53 18.54 12.45 8.34
CA LYS A 53 18.36 13.67 9.15
C LYS A 53 17.05 14.34 8.75
N TRP A 54 15.94 13.80 9.25
CA TRP A 54 14.62 14.37 8.98
C TRP A 54 14.55 15.85 9.36
N PRO A 55 13.66 16.65 8.76
CA PRO A 55 13.43 18.03 9.15
C PRO A 55 13.25 18.17 10.65
N ASN A 56 13.79 19.27 11.22
CA ASN A 56 13.77 19.56 12.66
C ASN A 56 14.42 18.48 13.55
N ASN A 57 15.36 17.71 13.00
CA ASN A 57 16.01 16.57 13.70
C ASN A 57 14.98 15.56 14.24
N ALA A 58 13.92 15.33 13.50
CA ALA A 58 12.90 14.38 13.91
C ALA A 58 13.48 12.95 14.00
N LYS A 59 13.03 12.22 15.02
CA LYS A 59 13.40 10.82 15.26
C LYS A 59 12.57 9.88 14.38
N VAL A 60 11.35 10.28 14.08
CA VAL A 60 10.42 9.53 13.23
C VAL A 60 9.65 10.46 12.32
N ALA A 61 9.54 10.07 11.03
CA ALA A 61 8.68 10.70 10.06
C ALA A 61 7.36 9.92 10.03
N VAL A 62 6.25 10.52 10.47
CA VAL A 62 4.94 9.88 10.56
C VAL A 62 4.07 10.31 9.39
N GLN A 63 3.57 9.35 8.64
CA GLN A 63 2.73 9.58 7.46
C GLN A 63 1.35 8.96 7.65
N PHE A 64 0.31 9.77 7.55
CA PHE A 64 -1.07 9.33 7.55
C PHE A 64 -1.55 9.20 6.11
N VAL A 65 -1.95 8.00 5.72
CA VAL A 65 -2.38 7.66 4.35
C VAL A 65 -3.84 7.25 4.37
N LEU A 66 -4.69 8.03 3.71
CA LEU A 66 -6.11 7.72 3.57
C LEU A 66 -6.38 7.12 2.19
N ASN A 67 -6.76 5.86 2.17
CA ASN A 67 -7.22 5.18 0.96
C ASN A 67 -8.65 5.63 0.67
N TYR A 68 -8.85 6.27 -0.49
CA TYR A 68 -10.16 6.66 -1.00
C TYR A 68 -10.51 5.79 -2.20
N GLU A 69 -11.35 4.79 -1.96
CA GLU A 69 -11.64 3.69 -2.89
C GLU A 69 -13.12 3.59 -3.27
N GLU A 70 -13.97 4.25 -2.52
CA GLU A 70 -15.44 4.15 -2.55
C GLU A 70 -16.01 4.58 -3.91
N GLY A 71 -16.50 3.61 -4.68
CA GLY A 71 -16.98 3.77 -6.05
C GLY A 71 -15.98 3.32 -7.12
N GLY A 72 -14.80 2.80 -6.72
CA GLY A 72 -13.81 2.18 -7.60
C GLY A 72 -13.71 0.66 -7.45
N GLU A 73 -14.38 0.08 -6.45
CA GLU A 73 -14.43 -1.36 -6.15
C GLU A 73 -15.14 -2.17 -7.23
N LYS A 74 -15.07 -3.51 -7.14
CA LYS A 74 -15.84 -4.40 -8.00
C LYS A 74 -17.34 -4.17 -7.84
N HIS A 75 -18.02 -3.92 -8.96
CA HIS A 75 -19.45 -3.68 -8.98
C HIS A 75 -20.05 -4.03 -10.36
N ILE A 76 -21.20 -4.68 -10.38
CA ILE A 76 -21.84 -5.09 -11.63
C ILE A 76 -22.18 -3.93 -12.58
N GLU A 77 -22.43 -2.74 -12.05
CA GLU A 77 -22.66 -1.54 -12.87
C GLU A 77 -21.38 -1.01 -13.53
N HIS A 78 -20.21 -1.53 -13.12
CA HIS A 78 -18.93 -1.30 -13.80
C HIS A 78 -18.63 -2.36 -14.88
N GLY A 79 -19.51 -3.36 -15.06
CA GLY A 79 -19.31 -4.47 -15.96
C GLY A 79 -18.55 -5.65 -15.36
N ASP A 80 -18.33 -5.65 -14.05
CA ASP A 80 -17.67 -6.76 -13.35
C ASP A 80 -18.60 -7.98 -13.24
N GLU A 81 -18.02 -9.17 -13.18
CA GLU A 81 -18.75 -10.43 -13.03
C GLU A 81 -19.51 -10.57 -11.70
N GLY A 82 -19.10 -9.81 -10.70
CA GLY A 82 -19.70 -9.87 -9.38
C GLY A 82 -19.38 -8.69 -8.48
N SER A 83 -20.08 -8.65 -7.35
CA SER A 83 -19.91 -7.63 -6.30
C SER A 83 -18.59 -7.78 -5.56
N GLU A 84 -18.13 -6.69 -4.91
CA GLU A 84 -16.96 -6.69 -4.04
C GLU A 84 -17.16 -7.64 -2.84
N GLN A 85 -16.05 -8.22 -2.36
CA GLN A 85 -16.02 -9.15 -1.23
C GLN A 85 -15.10 -8.68 -0.10
N PHE A 86 -14.20 -7.75 -0.41
CA PHE A 86 -13.04 -7.49 0.42
C PHE A 86 -13.20 -6.20 1.23
N LEU A 87 -12.56 -6.18 2.37
CA LEU A 87 -12.30 -5.01 3.21
C LEU A 87 -13.57 -4.27 3.64
N SER A 88 -14.49 -5.02 4.27
CA SER A 88 -15.72 -4.53 4.89
C SER A 88 -16.01 -5.25 6.20
N GLU A 89 -17.07 -4.82 6.91
CA GLU A 89 -17.55 -5.50 8.11
C GLU A 89 -18.07 -6.92 7.86
N ILE A 90 -18.37 -7.29 6.62
CA ILE A 90 -18.77 -8.66 6.26
C ILE A 90 -17.51 -9.45 5.93
N ILE A 91 -16.82 -9.94 6.96
CA ILE A 91 -15.62 -10.76 6.80
C ILE A 91 -16.00 -12.07 6.08
N GLY A 92 -15.32 -12.36 4.95
CA GLY A 92 -15.64 -13.53 4.14
C GLY A 92 -16.92 -13.36 3.31
N ALA A 93 -17.29 -12.13 2.94
CA ALA A 93 -18.41 -11.88 2.05
C ALA A 93 -18.32 -12.69 0.75
N ALA A 94 -19.46 -13.18 0.26
CA ALA A 94 -19.55 -13.79 -1.06
C ALA A 94 -19.69 -12.72 -2.15
N SER A 95 -19.18 -13.02 -3.35
CA SER A 95 -19.48 -12.24 -4.55
C SER A 95 -20.77 -12.74 -5.19
N TYR A 96 -21.59 -11.82 -5.65
CA TYR A 96 -22.84 -12.13 -6.33
C TYR A 96 -22.84 -11.50 -7.73
N PRO A 97 -23.37 -12.19 -8.76
CA PRO A 97 -23.59 -11.60 -10.09
C PRO A 97 -24.79 -10.63 -10.05
N ALA A 98 -24.87 -9.82 -9.02
CA ALA A 98 -25.93 -8.86 -8.72
C ALA A 98 -25.39 -7.80 -7.75
N LYS A 99 -26.14 -6.72 -7.53
CA LYS A 99 -25.81 -5.75 -6.48
C LYS A 99 -25.81 -6.42 -5.11
N HIS A 100 -24.78 -6.14 -4.33
CA HIS A 100 -24.73 -6.51 -2.92
C HIS A 100 -25.06 -5.30 -2.07
N MET A 101 -26.36 -5.06 -1.83
CA MET A 101 -26.89 -3.84 -1.21
C MET A 101 -26.21 -3.46 0.13
N SER A 102 -25.87 -4.46 0.95
CA SER A 102 -25.14 -4.21 2.20
C SER A 102 -23.70 -3.77 1.94
N MET A 103 -23.02 -4.39 0.96
CA MET A 103 -21.65 -4.00 0.59
C MET A 103 -21.66 -2.57 0.04
N ASP A 104 -22.53 -2.28 -0.93
CA ASP A 104 -22.69 -0.96 -1.52
C ASP A 104 -22.84 0.11 -0.43
N SER A 105 -23.75 -0.12 0.53
CA SER A 105 -24.00 0.84 1.62
C SER A 105 -22.82 1.01 2.58
N MET A 106 -21.99 -0.02 2.77
CA MET A 106 -20.76 0.10 3.58
C MET A 106 -19.70 0.94 2.87
N TYR A 107 -19.54 0.78 1.56
CA TYR A 107 -18.69 1.65 0.75
C TYR A 107 -19.23 3.08 0.70
N GLU A 108 -20.53 3.27 0.45
CA GLU A 108 -21.17 4.59 0.50
C GLU A 108 -20.90 5.32 1.82
N TYR A 109 -20.91 4.61 2.96
CA TYR A 109 -20.61 5.22 4.26
C TYR A 109 -19.23 5.88 4.28
N GLY A 110 -18.23 5.25 3.66
CA GLY A 110 -16.88 5.81 3.56
C GLY A 110 -16.90 7.19 2.91
N SER A 111 -17.55 7.31 1.75
CA SER A 111 -17.68 8.57 1.01
C SER A 111 -18.61 9.59 1.69
N ARG A 112 -19.73 9.12 2.26
CA ARG A 112 -20.78 10.00 2.82
C ARG A 112 -20.46 10.55 4.21
N ALA A 113 -19.73 9.77 5.04
CA ALA A 113 -19.50 10.12 6.44
C ALA A 113 -18.03 9.90 6.88
N GLY A 114 -17.41 8.80 6.47
CA GLY A 114 -16.09 8.39 6.95
C GLY A 114 -14.99 9.37 6.56
N PHE A 115 -14.92 9.72 5.28
CA PHE A 115 -13.97 10.72 4.78
C PHE A 115 -14.08 12.02 5.57
N TRP A 116 -15.28 12.57 5.70
CA TRP A 116 -15.50 13.87 6.35
C TRP A 116 -15.09 13.88 7.81
N ARG A 117 -15.30 12.76 8.52
CA ARG A 117 -14.90 12.64 9.93
C ARG A 117 -13.37 12.69 10.06
N ILE A 118 -12.65 11.96 9.20
CA ILE A 118 -11.18 11.96 9.20
C ILE A 118 -10.67 13.32 8.74
N HIS A 119 -11.15 13.83 7.61
CA HIS A 119 -10.77 15.13 7.06
C HIS A 119 -10.92 16.26 8.09
N ASN A 120 -12.06 16.37 8.75
CA ASN A 120 -12.31 17.41 9.75
C ASN A 120 -11.33 17.34 10.93
N GLU A 121 -10.92 16.15 11.34
CA GLU A 121 -9.94 15.97 12.41
C GLU A 121 -8.55 16.47 11.99
N PHE A 122 -8.11 16.14 10.77
CA PHE A 122 -6.84 16.62 10.23
C PHE A 122 -6.85 18.13 10.02
N GLN A 123 -7.96 18.69 9.51
CA GLN A 123 -8.11 20.15 9.37
C GLN A 123 -8.09 20.86 10.73
N ARG A 124 -8.79 20.32 11.72
CA ARG A 124 -8.81 20.87 13.10
C ARG A 124 -7.40 20.94 13.70
N ARG A 125 -6.57 19.93 13.43
CA ARG A 125 -5.18 19.84 13.92
C ARG A 125 -4.16 20.50 13.00
N LYS A 126 -4.55 20.92 11.82
CA LYS A 126 -3.67 21.45 10.76
C LYS A 126 -2.54 20.46 10.40
N LEU A 127 -2.88 19.20 10.32
CA LEU A 127 -1.94 18.14 9.96
C LEU A 127 -2.04 17.79 8.48
N PRO A 128 -0.89 17.50 7.83
CA PRO A 128 -0.88 17.00 6.46
C PRO A 128 -1.36 15.55 6.39
N MET A 129 -1.81 15.15 5.20
CA MET A 129 -2.24 13.78 4.91
C MET A 129 -1.93 13.45 3.46
N THR A 130 -1.67 12.18 3.17
CA THR A 130 -1.60 11.65 1.80
C THR A 130 -2.89 10.89 1.49
N ILE A 131 -3.45 11.12 0.31
CA ILE A 131 -4.61 10.39 -0.21
C ILE A 131 -4.13 9.38 -1.23
N PHE A 132 -4.32 8.09 -0.97
CA PHE A 132 -4.26 7.07 -2.00
C PHE A 132 -5.62 7.05 -2.69
N GLY A 133 -5.68 7.69 -3.85
CA GLY A 133 -6.94 7.97 -4.55
C GLY A 133 -7.15 7.06 -5.74
N VAL A 134 -8.20 6.22 -5.69
CA VAL A 134 -8.67 5.50 -6.86
C VAL A 134 -9.32 6.50 -7.82
N ALA A 135 -8.83 6.59 -9.04
CA ALA A 135 -9.23 7.65 -9.97
C ALA A 135 -10.74 7.66 -10.23
N MET A 136 -11.35 6.50 -10.46
CA MET A 136 -12.81 6.39 -10.66
C MET A 136 -13.60 6.83 -9.42
N ALA A 137 -13.14 6.48 -8.23
CA ALA A 137 -13.77 6.87 -6.97
C ALA A 137 -13.77 8.39 -6.78
N LEU A 138 -12.65 9.04 -7.06
CA LEU A 138 -12.53 10.50 -6.97
C LEU A 138 -13.47 11.22 -7.93
N VAL A 139 -13.59 10.75 -9.18
CA VAL A 139 -14.54 11.34 -10.16
C VAL A 139 -15.98 11.31 -9.67
N ARG A 140 -16.37 10.28 -8.91
CA ARG A 140 -17.75 10.11 -8.41
C ARG A 140 -18.12 11.08 -7.30
N ASN A 141 -17.14 11.71 -6.63
CA ASN A 141 -17.42 12.66 -5.56
C ASN A 141 -16.60 13.96 -5.70
N PRO A 142 -17.09 14.93 -6.51
CA PRO A 142 -16.39 16.19 -6.72
C PRO A 142 -16.23 17.05 -5.45
N TYR A 143 -17.08 16.87 -4.44
CA TYR A 143 -16.97 17.62 -3.18
C TYR A 143 -15.75 17.13 -2.37
N ILE A 144 -15.43 15.84 -2.43
CA ILE A 144 -14.22 15.28 -1.81
C ILE A 144 -12.97 15.74 -2.55
N VAL A 145 -13.00 15.76 -3.88
CA VAL A 145 -11.90 16.32 -4.69
C VAL A 145 -11.62 17.76 -4.30
N GLU A 146 -12.66 18.58 -4.16
CA GLU A 146 -12.50 19.97 -3.76
C GLU A 146 -11.93 20.10 -2.34
N ALA A 147 -12.39 19.29 -1.38
CA ALA A 147 -11.87 19.26 -0.02
C ALA A 147 -10.38 18.85 0.02
N ILE A 148 -9.97 17.87 -0.79
CA ILE A 148 -8.57 17.46 -0.94
C ILE A 148 -7.72 18.62 -1.45
N LYS A 149 -8.19 19.35 -2.47
CA LYS A 149 -7.49 20.52 -3.03
C LYS A 149 -7.34 21.64 -2.02
N GLN A 150 -8.42 21.98 -1.32
CA GLN A 150 -8.43 23.06 -0.32
C GLN A 150 -7.52 22.74 0.87
N ALA A 151 -7.41 21.47 1.24
CA ALA A 151 -6.56 21.01 2.31
C ALA A 151 -5.08 20.85 1.90
N ASP A 152 -4.76 21.01 0.62
CA ASP A 152 -3.44 20.74 0.04
C ASP A 152 -2.88 19.36 0.39
N TYR A 153 -3.76 18.34 0.41
CA TYR A 153 -3.33 16.97 0.64
C TYR A 153 -2.53 16.44 -0.56
N ASP A 154 -1.50 15.67 -0.28
CA ASP A 154 -0.77 14.91 -1.29
C ASP A 154 -1.67 13.83 -1.90
N VAL A 155 -1.68 13.71 -3.23
CA VAL A 155 -2.47 12.70 -3.94
C VAL A 155 -1.55 11.73 -4.67
N VAL A 156 -1.59 10.49 -4.27
CA VAL A 156 -0.92 9.35 -4.89
C VAL A 156 -1.95 8.54 -5.68
N SER A 157 -1.58 8.13 -6.88
CA SER A 157 -2.46 7.26 -7.67
C SER A 157 -2.66 5.92 -6.97
N HIS A 158 -3.91 5.54 -6.76
CA HIS A 158 -4.31 4.19 -6.31
C HIS A 158 -4.94 3.38 -7.46
N GLY A 159 -4.42 3.62 -8.67
CA GLY A 159 -4.93 3.03 -9.91
C GLY A 159 -6.22 3.66 -10.41
N TYR A 160 -6.70 3.13 -11.54
CA TYR A 160 -7.96 3.57 -12.15
C TYR A 160 -9.17 3.05 -11.40
N ARG A 161 -9.13 1.75 -11.05
CA ARG A 161 -10.13 1.03 -10.27
C ARG A 161 -9.45 0.22 -9.17
N TRP A 162 -10.19 -0.14 -8.14
CA TRP A 162 -9.69 -0.97 -7.05
C TRP A 162 -9.87 -2.45 -7.35
N LEU A 163 -9.04 -2.98 -8.24
CA LEU A 163 -9.06 -4.36 -8.74
C LEU A 163 -7.78 -5.11 -8.40
N HIS A 164 -7.83 -6.44 -8.38
CA HIS A 164 -6.66 -7.29 -8.38
C HIS A 164 -6.07 -7.36 -9.79
N TYR A 165 -4.78 -7.03 -9.91
CA TYR A 165 -4.07 -7.07 -11.19
C TYR A 165 -3.23 -8.33 -11.38
N GLN A 166 -3.10 -9.21 -10.37
CA GLN A 166 -2.23 -10.39 -10.38
C GLN A 166 -2.36 -11.28 -11.61
N GLU A 167 -3.57 -11.39 -12.18
CA GLU A 167 -3.89 -12.21 -13.36
C GLU A 167 -4.41 -11.35 -14.52
N THR A 168 -4.24 -10.02 -14.45
CA THR A 168 -4.70 -9.11 -15.50
C THR A 168 -3.68 -9.05 -16.63
N ASP A 169 -4.14 -9.04 -17.87
CA ASP A 169 -3.29 -8.87 -19.05
C ASP A 169 -2.52 -7.54 -18.96
N LEU A 170 -1.25 -7.58 -19.34
CA LEU A 170 -0.34 -6.44 -19.29
C LEU A 170 -0.91 -5.19 -19.98
N GLU A 171 -1.51 -5.35 -21.15
CA GLU A 171 -2.08 -4.22 -21.92
C GLU A 171 -3.28 -3.60 -21.21
N VAL A 172 -4.11 -4.41 -20.53
CA VAL A 172 -5.25 -3.93 -19.74
C VAL A 172 -4.75 -3.17 -18.51
N GLU A 173 -3.75 -3.70 -17.81
CA GLU A 173 -3.13 -3.03 -16.67
C GLU A 173 -2.52 -1.69 -17.09
N LYS A 174 -1.76 -1.67 -18.20
CA LYS A 174 -1.19 -0.45 -18.76
C LYS A 174 -2.26 0.59 -19.10
N GLN A 175 -3.33 0.18 -19.77
CA GLN A 175 -4.45 1.07 -20.09
C GLN A 175 -5.08 1.67 -18.81
N HIS A 176 -5.24 0.86 -17.77
CA HIS A 176 -5.75 1.36 -16.49
C HIS A 176 -4.79 2.36 -15.82
N MET A 177 -3.47 2.16 -15.95
CA MET A 177 -2.49 3.13 -15.47
C MET A 177 -2.59 4.46 -16.22
N GLU A 178 -2.66 4.42 -17.55
CA GLU A 178 -2.83 5.61 -18.40
C GLU A 178 -4.12 6.37 -18.06
N GLN A 179 -5.23 5.64 -17.89
CA GLN A 179 -6.52 6.23 -17.50
C GLN A 179 -6.46 6.87 -16.11
N ALA A 180 -5.83 6.20 -15.14
CA ALA A 180 -5.67 6.73 -13.79
C ALA A 180 -4.90 8.06 -13.81
N LEU A 181 -3.75 8.08 -14.47
CA LEU A 181 -2.89 9.26 -14.54
C LEU A 181 -3.57 10.40 -15.27
N SER A 182 -4.24 10.13 -16.40
CA SER A 182 -5.01 11.13 -17.13
C SER A 182 -6.14 11.75 -16.29
N VAL A 183 -6.89 10.93 -15.54
CA VAL A 183 -7.95 11.42 -14.64
C VAL A 183 -7.36 12.27 -13.53
N LEU A 184 -6.30 11.79 -12.85
CA LEU A 184 -5.68 12.54 -11.76
C LEU A 184 -5.06 13.86 -12.22
N GLU A 185 -4.44 13.88 -13.41
CA GLU A 185 -3.94 15.12 -14.01
C GLU A 185 -5.07 16.12 -14.25
N ASN A 186 -6.21 15.68 -14.76
CA ASN A 186 -7.37 16.56 -14.97
C ASN A 186 -7.97 17.05 -13.65
N LEU A 187 -7.97 16.23 -12.60
CA LEU A 187 -8.52 16.61 -11.29
C LEU A 187 -7.58 17.52 -10.50
N PHE A 188 -6.26 17.24 -10.49
CA PHE A 188 -5.30 17.85 -9.57
C PHE A 188 -4.13 18.58 -10.25
N GLY A 189 -4.04 18.52 -11.59
CA GLY A 189 -2.89 19.00 -12.35
C GLY A 189 -1.69 18.02 -12.25
N ASN A 190 -0.51 18.43 -12.71
CA ASN A 190 0.71 17.60 -12.76
C ASN A 190 1.35 17.38 -11.38
N LYS A 191 0.55 17.28 -10.32
CA LYS A 191 1.05 17.12 -8.94
C LYS A 191 1.24 15.68 -8.51
N THR A 192 0.63 14.70 -9.19
CA THR A 192 0.69 13.28 -8.79
C THR A 192 2.02 12.67 -9.24
N ILE A 193 2.90 12.41 -8.28
CA ILE A 193 4.24 11.84 -8.50
C ILE A 193 4.42 10.45 -7.88
N GLY A 194 3.45 9.96 -7.15
CA GLY A 194 3.49 8.68 -6.45
C GLY A 194 2.47 7.68 -7.00
N TRP A 195 2.80 6.40 -6.86
CA TRP A 195 1.97 5.27 -7.25
C TRP A 195 1.81 4.27 -6.12
N TYR A 196 0.62 3.70 -6.00
CA TYR A 196 0.29 2.57 -5.15
C TYR A 196 -0.89 1.81 -5.75
N THR A 197 -0.71 0.53 -6.06
CA THR A 197 -1.80 -0.32 -6.53
C THR A 197 -2.49 -1.03 -5.35
N GLY A 198 -1.71 -1.52 -4.39
CA GLY A 198 -2.17 -2.30 -3.25
C GLY A 198 -2.64 -3.71 -3.60
N ARG A 199 -2.83 -3.98 -4.88
CA ARG A 199 -3.24 -5.25 -5.49
C ARG A 199 -2.49 -5.44 -6.80
N ASP A 200 -1.19 -5.17 -6.77
CA ASP A 200 -0.28 -5.15 -7.88
C ASP A 200 -0.07 -6.52 -8.56
N SER A 201 0.53 -6.50 -9.72
CA SER A 201 0.93 -7.66 -10.50
C SER A 201 2.45 -7.73 -10.65
N PRO A 202 3.00 -8.85 -11.15
CA PRO A 202 4.40 -8.90 -11.58
C PRO A 202 4.78 -7.86 -12.64
N ASN A 203 3.79 -7.33 -13.39
CA ASN A 203 4.00 -6.36 -14.46
C ASN A 203 3.99 -4.91 -13.96
N THR A 204 3.38 -4.61 -12.82
CA THR A 204 3.13 -3.24 -12.34
C THR A 204 4.39 -2.38 -12.36
N ARG A 205 5.50 -2.86 -11.80
CA ARG A 205 6.75 -2.11 -11.76
C ARG A 205 7.41 -1.94 -13.13
N GLN A 206 7.31 -2.95 -14.00
CA GLN A 206 7.80 -2.85 -15.38
C GLN A 206 7.02 -1.76 -16.13
N LEU A 207 5.71 -1.73 -15.96
CA LEU A 207 4.85 -0.71 -16.55
C LEU A 207 5.14 0.68 -15.99
N LEU A 208 5.38 0.81 -14.67
CA LEU A 208 5.74 2.09 -14.05
C LEU A 208 7.01 2.71 -14.65
N ALA A 209 7.92 1.89 -15.19
CA ALA A 209 9.11 2.39 -15.86
C ALA A 209 8.77 3.25 -17.09
N GLU A 210 7.62 3.04 -17.72
CA GLU A 210 7.14 3.78 -18.89
C GLU A 210 6.50 5.14 -18.54
N PHE A 211 6.27 5.41 -17.23
CA PHE A 211 5.66 6.65 -16.73
C PHE A 211 6.67 7.50 -15.94
N PRO A 212 7.54 8.29 -16.61
CA PRO A 212 8.62 9.02 -15.94
C PRO A 212 8.14 10.09 -14.95
N GLN A 213 6.88 10.56 -15.05
CA GLN A 213 6.28 11.46 -14.09
C GLN A 213 6.08 10.81 -12.71
N ILE A 214 5.99 9.47 -12.65
CA ILE A 214 5.93 8.74 -11.39
C ILE A 214 7.35 8.58 -10.85
N GLN A 215 7.62 9.27 -9.77
CA GLN A 215 8.93 9.34 -9.12
C GLN A 215 9.13 8.26 -8.07
N TYR A 216 8.05 7.77 -7.44
CA TYR A 216 8.11 6.70 -6.46
C TYR A 216 6.87 5.80 -6.51
N ASP A 217 7.04 4.57 -6.06
CA ASP A 217 5.91 3.68 -5.73
C ASP A 217 5.94 3.22 -4.28
N SER A 218 4.81 2.74 -3.81
CA SER A 218 4.58 2.29 -2.44
C SER A 218 4.10 0.84 -2.34
N ASP A 219 4.10 0.09 -3.44
CA ASP A 219 3.75 -1.33 -3.47
C ASP A 219 4.90 -2.21 -2.92
N TYR A 220 5.33 -1.87 -1.70
CA TYR A 220 6.39 -2.59 -0.98
C TYR A 220 6.20 -2.45 0.53
N TYR A 221 6.44 -3.55 1.25
CA TYR A 221 6.17 -3.63 2.70
C TYR A 221 7.38 -4.16 3.49
N GLY A 222 8.57 -4.09 2.92
CA GLY A 222 9.74 -4.82 3.40
C GLY A 222 10.85 -3.96 3.98
N ASP A 223 10.61 -2.67 4.29
CA ASP A 223 11.61 -1.81 4.93
C ASP A 223 10.94 -0.67 5.72
N ASP A 224 11.68 -0.09 6.67
CA ASP A 224 11.28 1.07 7.47
C ASP A 224 11.79 2.41 6.91
N LEU A 225 12.52 2.36 5.79
CA LEU A 225 13.05 3.53 5.08
C LEU A 225 12.85 3.39 3.57
N PRO A 226 12.77 4.52 2.84
CA PRO A 226 12.83 4.49 1.39
C PRO A 226 14.16 3.96 0.89
N PHE A 227 14.16 3.36 -0.31
CA PHE A 227 15.38 2.89 -0.96
C PHE A 227 15.27 3.00 -2.48
N TRP A 228 16.43 3.04 -3.14
CA TRP A 228 16.50 3.07 -4.59
C TRP A 228 16.47 1.66 -5.18
N THR A 229 15.76 1.52 -6.29
CA THR A 229 15.77 0.33 -7.15
C THR A 229 15.93 0.74 -8.60
N THR A 230 16.05 -0.22 -9.47
CA THR A 230 16.08 0.00 -10.92
C THR A 230 14.81 -0.59 -11.53
N LEU A 231 14.02 0.24 -12.20
CA LEU A 231 12.94 -0.25 -13.06
C LEU A 231 13.45 -0.43 -14.48
N THR A 232 12.97 -1.49 -15.13
CA THR A 232 13.24 -1.78 -16.53
C THR A 232 11.90 -1.88 -17.25
N ASP A 233 11.70 -1.08 -18.29
CA ASP A 233 10.47 -1.05 -19.07
C ASP A 233 10.32 -2.27 -20.01
N THR A 234 9.22 -2.32 -20.73
CA THR A 234 8.93 -3.39 -21.70
C THR A 234 9.89 -3.40 -22.90
N ALA A 235 10.56 -2.30 -23.20
CA ALA A 235 11.58 -2.17 -24.24
C ALA A 235 13.00 -2.47 -23.75
N GLY A 236 13.21 -2.71 -22.45
CA GLY A 236 14.50 -2.99 -21.84
C GLY A 236 15.28 -1.75 -21.40
N ALA A 237 14.70 -0.54 -21.47
CA ALA A 237 15.33 0.65 -20.94
C ALA A 237 15.18 0.71 -19.41
N SER A 238 16.25 1.09 -18.72
CA SER A 238 16.31 1.07 -17.27
C SER A 238 16.47 2.48 -16.70
N ARG A 239 15.82 2.74 -15.56
CA ARG A 239 15.97 3.98 -14.80
C ARG A 239 15.97 3.74 -13.29
N PRO A 240 16.65 4.59 -12.51
CA PRO A 240 16.50 4.56 -11.06
C PRO A 240 15.06 4.96 -10.68
N HIS A 241 14.57 4.34 -9.60
CA HIS A 241 13.24 4.58 -9.07
C HIS A 241 13.25 4.46 -7.55
N LEU A 242 12.48 5.31 -6.90
CA LEU A 242 12.39 5.33 -5.45
C LEU A 242 11.25 4.43 -4.98
N ILE A 243 11.53 3.55 -4.04
CA ILE A 243 10.52 2.84 -3.27
C ILE A 243 10.33 3.55 -1.93
N ILE A 244 9.10 3.93 -1.63
CA ILE A 244 8.71 4.39 -0.29
C ILE A 244 7.80 3.32 0.31
N PRO A 245 8.30 2.44 1.17
CA PRO A 245 7.51 1.35 1.73
C PRO A 245 6.21 1.82 2.40
N TYR A 246 5.18 1.01 2.30
CA TYR A 246 3.88 1.21 2.95
C TYR A 246 3.68 0.19 4.07
N THR A 247 2.50 0.18 4.69
CA THR A 247 2.21 -0.69 5.83
C THR A 247 0.93 -1.49 5.65
N LEU A 248 0.96 -2.76 6.06
CA LEU A 248 -0.22 -3.60 6.27
C LEU A 248 -0.43 -3.92 7.76
N GLU A 249 0.52 -3.56 8.62
CA GLU A 249 0.43 -3.79 10.07
C GLU A 249 -0.22 -2.61 10.81
N CYS A 250 0.30 -1.40 10.62
CA CYS A 250 -0.26 -0.16 11.15
C CYS A 250 -1.41 0.35 10.27
N ASN A 251 -2.34 -0.54 9.94
CA ASN A 251 -3.38 -0.33 8.94
C ASN A 251 -4.74 -0.80 9.48
N ASP A 252 -5.74 0.05 9.35
CA ASP A 252 -7.10 -0.21 9.83
C ASP A 252 -7.79 -1.36 9.09
N MET A 253 -7.24 -1.82 7.95
CA MET A 253 -7.72 -3.02 7.26
C MET A 253 -7.78 -4.25 8.18
N LYS A 254 -6.95 -4.27 9.22
CA LYS A 254 -6.95 -5.35 10.22
C LYS A 254 -8.27 -5.47 10.98
N PHE A 255 -9.10 -4.43 11.04
CA PHE A 255 -10.47 -4.55 11.58
C PHE A 255 -11.38 -5.45 10.72
N CYS A 256 -11.04 -5.62 9.45
CA CYS A 256 -11.80 -6.42 8.49
C CYS A 256 -11.12 -7.75 8.17
N SER A 257 -10.20 -8.21 9.02
CA SER A 257 -9.46 -9.46 8.84
C SER A 257 -9.73 -10.42 9.99
N PRO A 258 -9.83 -11.74 9.75
CA PRO A 258 -9.90 -12.72 10.83
C PRO A 258 -8.69 -12.58 11.77
N GLY A 259 -8.94 -12.51 13.08
CA GLY A 259 -7.88 -12.34 14.09
C GLY A 259 -7.23 -10.95 14.12
N GLY A 260 -7.78 -9.97 13.42
CA GLY A 260 -7.32 -8.58 13.47
C GLY A 260 -7.85 -7.80 14.67
N PHE A 261 -7.91 -6.47 14.54
CA PHE A 261 -8.37 -5.61 15.63
C PHE A 261 -9.88 -5.70 15.85
N ASN A 262 -10.31 -5.81 17.11
CA ASN A 262 -11.72 -5.86 17.49
C ASN A 262 -12.18 -4.59 18.23
N SER A 263 -11.26 -3.73 18.64
CA SER A 263 -11.58 -2.49 19.36
C SER A 263 -10.62 -1.35 19.01
N SER A 264 -11.06 -0.11 19.22
CA SER A 264 -10.19 1.05 19.10
C SER A 264 -8.98 1.00 20.04
N GLU A 265 -9.12 0.36 21.19
CA GLU A 265 -8.03 0.17 22.15
C GLU A 265 -6.88 -0.66 21.55
N GLN A 266 -7.21 -1.78 20.90
CA GLN A 266 -6.19 -2.64 20.29
C GLN A 266 -5.44 -1.92 19.17
N PHE A 267 -6.14 -1.19 18.31
CA PHE A 267 -5.50 -0.44 17.23
C PHE A 267 -4.65 0.71 17.77
N PHE A 268 -5.17 1.48 18.72
CA PHE A 268 -4.40 2.53 19.37
C PHE A 268 -3.14 1.97 20.03
N GLN A 269 -3.24 0.90 20.80
CA GLN A 269 -2.10 0.30 21.48
C GLN A 269 -1.05 -0.19 20.48
N TYR A 270 -1.48 -0.82 19.38
CA TYR A 270 -0.56 -1.28 18.34
C TYR A 270 0.20 -0.10 17.68
N LEU A 271 -0.53 0.97 17.31
CA LEU A 271 0.10 2.17 16.76
C LEU A 271 1.07 2.82 17.74
N LYS A 272 0.67 2.88 19.02
CA LYS A 272 1.50 3.43 20.09
C LYS A 272 2.80 2.64 20.27
N ASP A 273 2.71 1.31 20.36
CA ASP A 273 3.88 0.46 20.57
C ASP A 273 4.84 0.50 19.37
N SER A 274 4.29 0.52 18.15
CA SER A 274 5.08 0.70 16.92
C SER A 274 5.80 2.05 16.91
N PHE A 275 5.09 3.13 17.27
CA PHE A 275 5.67 4.46 17.39
C PHE A 275 6.78 4.51 18.46
N ASP A 276 6.54 3.93 19.63
CA ASP A 276 7.51 3.96 20.74
C ASP A 276 8.83 3.28 20.35
N VAL A 277 8.76 2.14 19.64
CA VAL A 277 9.96 1.44 19.15
C VAL A 277 10.72 2.32 18.16
N LEU A 278 10.04 2.79 17.10
CA LEU A 278 10.67 3.60 16.06
C LEU A 278 11.19 4.95 16.61
N TYR A 279 10.48 5.54 17.57
CA TYR A 279 10.91 6.78 18.22
C TYR A 279 12.16 6.57 19.08
N ALA A 280 12.27 5.43 19.78
CA ALA A 280 13.46 5.08 20.55
C ALA A 280 14.67 4.80 19.64
N GLU A 281 14.48 4.02 18.57
CA GLU A 281 15.51 3.75 17.55
C GLU A 281 15.96 5.03 16.85
N GLY A 282 15.06 5.97 16.65
CA GLY A 282 15.30 7.26 16.01
C GLY A 282 16.26 8.19 16.75
N GLU A 283 16.73 7.84 17.95
CA GLU A 283 17.81 8.57 18.61
C GLU A 283 19.13 8.43 17.83
N THR A 284 19.36 7.28 17.24
CA THR A 284 20.58 6.96 16.48
C THR A 284 20.33 6.66 15.00
N ALA A 285 19.15 6.17 14.65
CA ALA A 285 18.79 5.73 13.31
C ALA A 285 17.33 6.10 12.99
N PRO A 286 17.04 7.37 12.65
CA PRO A 286 15.68 7.83 12.36
C PRO A 286 15.00 7.00 11.29
N LYS A 287 13.72 6.72 11.50
CA LYS A 287 12.89 5.86 10.65
C LYS A 287 11.66 6.63 10.16
N MET A 288 10.84 5.96 9.34
CA MET A 288 9.49 6.42 9.00
C MET A 288 8.43 5.46 9.52
N MET A 289 7.24 5.98 9.79
CA MET A 289 6.07 5.22 10.18
C MET A 289 4.89 5.62 9.30
N SER A 290 4.27 4.68 8.61
CA SER A 290 3.04 4.90 7.86
C SER A 290 1.83 4.36 8.62
N ILE A 291 0.73 5.09 8.61
CA ILE A 291 -0.56 4.66 9.16
C ILE A 291 -1.55 4.56 8.00
N GLY A 292 -2.01 3.36 7.71
CA GLY A 292 -3.01 3.09 6.68
C GLY A 292 -4.42 3.25 7.21
N MET A 293 -5.21 4.07 6.52
CA MET A 293 -6.59 4.40 6.88
C MET A 293 -7.51 4.19 5.68
N HIS A 294 -8.73 3.71 5.92
CA HIS A 294 -9.78 3.61 4.90
C HIS A 294 -11.03 4.36 5.39
N CYS A 295 -11.65 5.13 4.49
CA CYS A 295 -12.79 5.98 4.87
C CYS A 295 -13.92 5.19 5.51
N ARG A 296 -14.29 4.03 4.93
CA ARG A 296 -15.35 3.15 5.42
C ARG A 296 -15.01 2.38 6.69
N ILE A 297 -13.72 2.23 7.02
CA ILE A 297 -13.24 1.44 8.18
C ILE A 297 -12.95 2.36 9.36
N LEU A 298 -11.87 3.14 9.30
CA LEU A 298 -11.47 4.01 10.41
C LEU A 298 -12.44 5.18 10.60
N GLY A 299 -13.16 5.57 9.55
CA GLY A 299 -14.21 6.58 9.63
C GLY A 299 -15.41 6.19 10.50
N ARG A 300 -15.56 4.92 10.93
CA ARG A 300 -16.60 4.51 11.90
C ARG A 300 -16.32 5.09 13.28
N PRO A 301 -17.32 5.64 14.00
CA PRO A 301 -17.10 6.39 15.24
C PRO A 301 -16.27 5.65 16.28
N GLY A 302 -16.56 4.38 16.50
CA GLY A 302 -15.84 3.56 17.49
C GLY A 302 -14.37 3.38 17.15
N ARG A 303 -14.04 3.12 15.87
CA ARG A 303 -12.66 2.95 15.39
C ARG A 303 -11.91 4.28 15.30
N PHE A 304 -12.61 5.33 14.90
CA PHE A 304 -12.06 6.68 14.79
C PHE A 304 -11.45 7.18 16.12
N LYS A 305 -11.98 6.71 17.25
CA LYS A 305 -11.42 7.05 18.57
C LYS A 305 -9.95 6.63 18.73
N ALA A 306 -9.53 5.53 18.08
CA ALA A 306 -8.12 5.13 18.08
C ALA A 306 -7.23 6.18 17.40
N LEU A 307 -7.67 6.71 16.24
CA LEU A 307 -6.94 7.77 15.52
C LEU A 307 -6.81 9.02 16.38
N GLN A 308 -7.88 9.49 17.00
CA GLN A 308 -7.84 10.67 17.87
C GLN A 308 -6.84 10.50 19.00
N ARG A 309 -6.86 9.35 19.69
CA ARG A 309 -5.93 9.04 20.78
C ARG A 309 -4.48 8.95 20.30
N PHE A 310 -4.26 8.40 19.12
CA PHE A 310 -2.92 8.30 18.56
C PHE A 310 -2.38 9.69 18.16
N LEU A 311 -3.22 10.53 17.56
CA LEU A 311 -2.85 11.92 17.28
C LEU A 311 -2.53 12.70 18.56
N ASP A 312 -3.38 12.57 19.60
CA ASP A 312 -3.10 13.16 20.92
C ASP A 312 -1.77 12.65 21.49
N TYR A 313 -1.45 11.37 21.30
CA TYR A 313 -0.24 10.75 21.82
C TYR A 313 1.03 11.29 21.13
N ILE A 314 1.05 11.33 19.79
CA ILE A 314 2.24 11.81 19.07
C ILE A 314 2.48 13.32 19.26
N GLU A 315 1.43 14.12 19.48
CA GLU A 315 1.54 15.56 19.79
C GLU A 315 2.26 15.83 21.12
N MET A 316 2.31 14.86 22.03
CA MET A 316 3.06 14.99 23.29
C MET A 316 4.57 14.73 23.13
N HIS A 317 5.03 14.33 21.94
CA HIS A 317 6.42 13.98 21.69
C HIS A 317 7.11 15.07 20.86
N GLU A 318 8.26 15.51 21.31
CA GLU A 318 9.14 16.37 20.52
C GLU A 318 9.82 15.55 19.40
N ARG A 319 10.35 16.24 18.38
CA ARG A 319 11.13 15.58 17.31
C ARG A 319 10.33 14.50 16.54
N VAL A 320 9.04 14.75 16.31
CA VAL A 320 8.16 14.01 15.39
C VAL A 320 7.88 14.87 14.18
N TRP A 321 8.06 14.34 13.01
CA TRP A 321 7.73 15.00 11.74
C TRP A 321 6.52 14.34 11.11
N VAL A 322 5.33 14.93 11.27
CA VAL A 322 4.15 14.51 10.54
C VAL A 322 4.24 15.11 9.13
N CYS A 323 4.22 14.27 8.11
CA CYS A 323 4.51 14.67 6.73
C CYS A 323 3.69 13.89 5.71
N ARG A 324 3.69 14.37 4.46
CA ARG A 324 3.13 13.69 3.30
C ARG A 324 4.16 12.70 2.74
N ARG A 325 3.72 11.75 1.94
CA ARG A 325 4.64 10.85 1.24
C ARG A 325 5.49 11.58 0.20
N GLN A 326 4.92 12.58 -0.45
CA GLN A 326 5.66 13.49 -1.33
C GLN A 326 6.82 14.16 -0.60
N ASP A 327 6.65 14.60 0.65
CA ASP A 327 7.71 15.25 1.43
C ASP A 327 8.88 14.27 1.71
N ILE A 328 8.58 12.97 1.91
CA ILE A 328 9.59 11.91 2.01
C ILE A 328 10.32 11.73 0.68
N ALA A 329 9.59 11.66 -0.45
CA ALA A 329 10.19 11.55 -1.77
C ALA A 329 11.15 12.71 -2.03
N GLU A 330 10.70 13.95 -1.85
CA GLU A 330 11.51 15.16 -2.05
C GLU A 330 12.77 15.16 -1.17
N TYR A 331 12.62 14.75 0.10
CA TYR A 331 13.76 14.62 1.01
C TYR A 331 14.77 13.58 0.50
N TRP A 332 14.29 12.41 0.04
CA TRP A 332 15.14 11.32 -0.41
C TRP A 332 15.88 11.67 -1.70
N TYR A 333 15.19 12.25 -2.67
CA TYR A 333 15.80 12.77 -3.90
C TYR A 333 16.88 13.80 -3.63
N LYS A 334 16.66 14.68 -2.65
CA LYS A 334 17.64 15.73 -2.31
C LYS A 334 18.88 15.19 -1.60
N ASN A 335 18.73 14.20 -0.73
CA ASN A 335 19.77 13.84 0.25
C ASN A 335 20.39 12.46 0.01
N HIS A 336 19.76 11.57 -0.77
CA HIS A 336 20.13 10.16 -0.89
C HIS A 336 20.16 9.64 -2.34
N ILE A 337 20.26 10.51 -3.35
CA ILE A 337 20.16 10.11 -4.77
C ILE A 337 21.32 9.23 -5.26
N ASN A 338 22.43 9.19 -4.54
CA ASN A 338 23.65 8.47 -4.93
C ASN A 338 24.02 7.34 -3.94
N GLN A 339 23.08 6.86 -3.15
CA GLN A 339 23.33 5.81 -2.15
C GLN A 339 22.81 4.45 -2.59
#